data_775a4b5f54b4de217426e523a97f8f84
#
_entry.id   775a4b5f54b4de217426e523a97f8f84
#
_cell.length_a   1.000
_cell.length_b   1.000
_cell.length_c   1.000
_cell.angle_alpha   90.00
_cell.angle_beta   90.00
_cell.angle_gamma   90.00
#
_symmetry.space_group_name_H-M   'P 1'
#
loop_
_entity.id
_entity.type
_entity.pdbx_description
1 polymer ?
#
loop_
_entity_poly.entity_id
_entity_poly.type
_entity_poly.pdbx_seq_one_letter_code
_entity_poly.pdbx_strand_id
1 'polypeptide(L)'
;MNNRTATYSFLLGTALLLFMATIVLSTSVLFLFGVSVTAASFWIGLVAALAALGGMVSVFVSSRRRAWFFSLLAGLAIVSCISYFISANTFDLSFDGQTYHQEAIVKLTEGWNPIHDQPILKPPGSKEVEEMDNKEVLSAFHLWINHYAKGPWMLDAVMYKLTGQIEVSKIFNLLLIASSFFLTLAAIRTAFPEKKGAAIAFALLAAFNPAVITQSTSFYIDGQLGSLVLIICALGYLLYKRYHAWTLLALCGALMLLAQIKFTALGYAGLLGLAILVLFFFYNRRQHIKSMLLWLSISLVITVGVVGYNPYVTNTLTKGHPFYPLAGKGAVDIMTSNSPHGFKDNTNVENLTISLFSKSENIATPHSPTWKLPFTVTLKELAVFYSPDVRVAGFGPLFGGAVIVTCLILVALLLGTHRKKAAPFLWISLALFVTVLINPESWWARYVPQLWLIPLLIALAVLDVQKGFFRHAGKVLVVILLANMVMVNASHIIGQSGANALVKKQLEEIKASNKTLVVDFHHFNAVKVRLQEAGIPFVEQKLDKGEDVKGFMTTRAVYLLK
;
A
#
# COMPACT_ATOMS: atom_id res chain seq x y z
N MET A 1 -10.45 -25.98 -8.36
CA MET A 1 -9.78 -25.26 -9.47
C MET A 1 -9.17 -26.33 -10.38
N ASN A 2 -9.58 -26.39 -11.64
CA ASN A 2 -9.11 -27.44 -12.57
C ASN A 2 -7.77 -27.09 -13.26
N ASN A 3 -7.20 -25.93 -12.96
CA ASN A 3 -5.97 -25.43 -13.57
C ASN A 3 -4.84 -25.39 -12.54
N ARG A 4 -3.75 -26.14 -12.79
CA ARG A 4 -2.59 -26.23 -11.88
C ARG A 4 -2.00 -24.86 -11.53
N THR A 5 -1.80 -23.98 -12.52
CA THR A 5 -1.25 -22.62 -12.30
C THR A 5 -2.18 -21.81 -11.41
N ALA A 6 -3.50 -21.84 -11.65
CA ALA A 6 -4.45 -21.11 -10.83
C ALA A 6 -4.46 -21.63 -9.38
N THR A 7 -4.41 -22.96 -9.19
CA THR A 7 -4.36 -23.56 -7.85
C THR A 7 -3.06 -23.18 -7.13
N TYR A 8 -1.91 -23.31 -7.79
CA TYR A 8 -0.60 -22.97 -7.20
C TYR A 8 -0.55 -21.50 -6.77
N SER A 9 -0.96 -20.60 -7.67
CA SER A 9 -0.98 -19.17 -7.40
C SER A 9 -1.95 -18.81 -6.26
N PHE A 10 -3.14 -19.42 -6.23
CA PHE A 10 -4.09 -19.23 -5.14
C PHE A 10 -3.50 -19.63 -3.79
N LEU A 11 -2.89 -20.81 -3.70
CA LEU A 11 -2.31 -21.35 -2.46
C LEU A 11 -1.17 -20.46 -1.97
N LEU A 12 -0.26 -20.07 -2.87
CA LEU A 12 0.90 -19.25 -2.54
C LEU A 12 0.49 -17.84 -2.08
N GLY A 13 -0.36 -17.17 -2.85
CA GLY A 13 -0.83 -15.82 -2.51
C GLY A 13 -1.65 -15.80 -1.21
N THR A 14 -2.50 -16.82 -0.99
CA THR A 14 -3.29 -16.94 0.25
C THR A 14 -2.40 -17.20 1.46
N ALA A 15 -1.36 -18.03 1.34
CA ALA A 15 -0.44 -18.29 2.46
C ALA A 15 0.32 -17.02 2.89
N LEU A 16 0.82 -16.22 1.93
CA LEU A 16 1.44 -14.92 2.20
C LEU A 16 0.48 -13.96 2.91
N LEU A 17 -0.76 -13.87 2.43
CA LEU A 17 -1.78 -13.00 3.01
C LEU A 17 -2.12 -13.42 4.45
N LEU A 18 -2.38 -14.71 4.69
CA LEU A 18 -2.74 -15.22 6.02
C LEU A 18 -1.58 -15.11 7.01
N PHE A 19 -0.32 -15.22 6.55
CA PHE A 19 0.85 -14.95 7.35
C PHE A 19 0.80 -13.53 7.95
N MET A 20 0.63 -12.52 7.10
CA MET A 20 0.56 -11.12 7.54
C MET A 20 -0.67 -10.83 8.40
N ALA A 21 -1.83 -11.36 8.02
CA ALA A 21 -3.06 -11.19 8.78
C ALA A 21 -2.95 -11.77 10.19
N THR A 22 -2.28 -12.93 10.34
CA THR A 22 -2.08 -13.56 11.64
C THR A 22 -1.09 -12.79 12.51
N ILE A 23 -0.02 -12.22 11.93
CA ILE A 23 0.91 -11.35 12.70
C ILE A 23 0.17 -10.15 13.27
N VAL A 24 -0.61 -9.44 12.46
CA VAL A 24 -1.38 -8.27 12.91
C VAL A 24 -2.39 -8.66 13.98
N LEU A 25 -3.14 -9.75 13.75
CA LEU A 25 -4.14 -10.22 14.72
C LEU A 25 -3.49 -10.63 16.05
N SER A 26 -2.43 -11.43 16.02
CA SER A 26 -1.75 -11.89 17.26
C SER A 26 -1.11 -10.73 18.03
N THR A 27 -0.49 -9.78 17.34
CA THR A 27 0.08 -8.58 17.97
C THR A 27 -1.01 -7.73 18.62
N SER A 28 -2.16 -7.57 17.94
CA SER A 28 -3.31 -6.81 18.50
C SER A 28 -3.91 -7.49 19.73
N VAL A 29 -4.01 -8.82 19.69
CA VAL A 29 -4.46 -9.59 20.88
C VAL A 29 -3.47 -9.40 22.04
N LEU A 30 -2.18 -9.44 21.80
CA LEU A 30 -1.16 -9.20 22.82
C LEU A 30 -1.29 -7.78 23.42
N PHE A 31 -1.54 -6.77 22.60
CA PHE A 31 -1.78 -5.40 23.09
C PHE A 31 -2.96 -5.30 24.04
N LEU A 32 -4.08 -5.98 23.74
CA LEU A 32 -5.24 -6.01 24.65
C LEU A 32 -4.91 -6.59 26.03
N PHE A 33 -3.97 -7.53 26.10
CA PHE A 33 -3.48 -8.12 27.36
C PHE A 33 -2.31 -7.37 28.00
N GLY A 34 -1.98 -6.17 27.54
CA GLY A 34 -0.88 -5.36 28.07
C GLY A 34 0.52 -5.80 27.64
N VAL A 35 0.64 -6.74 26.69
CA VAL A 35 1.91 -7.21 26.17
C VAL A 35 2.30 -6.37 24.95
N SER A 36 3.53 -5.85 24.95
CA SER A 36 4.09 -5.08 23.84
C SER A 36 4.46 -5.97 22.64
N VAL A 37 4.94 -5.36 21.54
CA VAL A 37 5.40 -6.09 20.35
C VAL A 37 6.49 -7.08 20.69
N THR A 38 6.33 -8.32 20.24
CA THR A 38 7.31 -9.40 20.39
C THR A 38 7.57 -10.12 19.07
N ALA A 39 8.76 -10.73 18.92
CA ALA A 39 9.07 -11.62 17.79
C ALA A 39 8.19 -12.89 17.76
N ALA A 40 7.49 -13.22 18.86
CA ALA A 40 6.59 -14.37 18.92
C ALA A 40 5.45 -14.27 17.89
N SER A 41 4.93 -13.06 17.62
CA SER A 41 3.90 -12.85 16.60
C SER A 41 4.34 -13.29 15.20
N PHE A 42 5.63 -13.15 14.86
CA PHE A 42 6.17 -13.68 13.60
C PHE A 42 6.06 -15.21 13.53
N TRP A 43 6.48 -15.90 14.60
CA TRP A 43 6.42 -17.36 14.64
C TRP A 43 4.99 -17.90 14.68
N ILE A 44 4.09 -17.22 15.39
CA ILE A 44 2.64 -17.54 15.37
C ILE A 44 2.11 -17.41 13.94
N GLY A 45 2.43 -16.31 13.25
CA GLY A 45 2.05 -16.08 11.86
C GLY A 45 2.60 -17.16 10.93
N LEU A 46 3.88 -17.53 11.09
CA LEU A 46 4.52 -18.56 10.26
C LEU A 46 3.87 -19.93 10.46
N VAL A 47 3.67 -20.36 11.70
CA VAL A 47 3.02 -21.64 12.02
C VAL A 47 1.58 -21.68 11.48
N ALA A 48 0.80 -20.62 11.68
CA ALA A 48 -0.56 -20.52 11.17
C ALA A 48 -0.61 -20.56 9.64
N ALA A 49 0.29 -19.85 8.95
CA ALA A 49 0.37 -19.86 7.48
C ALA A 49 0.75 -21.24 6.94
N LEU A 50 1.70 -21.95 7.58
CA LEU A 50 2.10 -23.30 7.19
C LEU A 50 0.97 -24.32 7.44
N ALA A 51 0.27 -24.22 8.56
CA ALA A 51 -0.91 -25.04 8.86
C ALA A 51 -2.04 -24.79 7.85
N ALA A 52 -2.33 -23.52 7.55
CA ALA A 52 -3.30 -23.15 6.52
C ALA A 52 -2.90 -23.70 5.14
N LEU A 53 -1.62 -23.58 4.76
CA LEU A 53 -1.10 -24.11 3.52
C LEU A 53 -1.30 -25.63 3.43
N GLY A 54 -0.95 -26.38 4.49
CA GLY A 54 -1.19 -27.83 4.60
C GLY A 54 -2.67 -28.19 4.45
N GLY A 55 -3.55 -27.48 5.16
CA GLY A 55 -5.01 -27.61 5.05
C GLY A 55 -5.53 -27.31 3.64
N MET A 56 -5.08 -26.23 3.02
CA MET A 56 -5.46 -25.90 1.64
C MET A 56 -4.95 -26.93 0.63
N VAL A 57 -3.70 -27.40 0.76
CA VAL A 57 -3.17 -28.47 -0.12
C VAL A 57 -3.99 -29.74 0.02
N SER A 58 -4.42 -30.12 1.23
CA SER A 58 -5.26 -31.32 1.45
C SER A 58 -6.61 -31.23 0.72
N VAL A 59 -7.15 -30.03 0.57
CA VAL A 59 -8.48 -29.77 -0.04
C VAL A 59 -8.40 -29.53 -1.55
N PHE A 60 -7.43 -28.75 -2.01
CA PHE A 60 -7.36 -28.31 -3.41
C PHE A 60 -6.52 -29.21 -4.32
N VAL A 61 -5.70 -30.09 -3.73
CA VAL A 61 -4.79 -30.97 -4.47
C VAL A 61 -5.16 -32.42 -4.23
N SER A 62 -5.52 -33.13 -5.30
CA SER A 62 -5.96 -34.54 -5.25
C SER A 62 -4.79 -35.53 -5.18
N SER A 63 -3.65 -35.23 -5.83
CA SER A 63 -2.52 -36.15 -5.96
C SER A 63 -1.19 -35.44 -5.69
N ARG A 64 -0.16 -36.21 -5.28
CA ARG A 64 1.18 -35.70 -5.01
C ARG A 64 1.21 -34.53 -4.01
N ARG A 65 0.36 -34.56 -2.99
CA ARG A 65 0.19 -33.47 -1.99
C ARG A 65 1.51 -33.05 -1.34
N ARG A 66 2.38 -34.02 -0.98
CA ARG A 66 3.70 -33.71 -0.41
C ARG A 66 4.57 -32.90 -1.36
N ALA A 67 4.65 -33.31 -2.63
CA ALA A 67 5.42 -32.58 -3.65
C ALA A 67 4.89 -31.16 -3.87
N TRP A 68 3.56 -30.99 -3.89
CA TRP A 68 2.95 -29.67 -3.94
C TRP A 68 3.29 -28.81 -2.73
N PHE A 69 3.19 -29.37 -1.52
CA PHE A 69 3.51 -28.66 -0.29
C PHE A 69 4.96 -28.16 -0.30
N PHE A 70 5.93 -29.04 -0.59
CA PHE A 70 7.35 -28.64 -0.64
C PHE A 70 7.65 -27.66 -1.79
N SER A 71 7.00 -27.80 -2.95
CA SER A 71 7.12 -26.82 -4.04
C SER A 71 6.59 -25.44 -3.65
N LEU A 72 5.48 -25.38 -2.91
CA LEU A 72 4.93 -24.13 -2.39
C LEU A 72 5.82 -23.52 -1.30
N LEU A 73 6.40 -24.33 -0.42
CA LEU A 73 7.41 -23.88 0.55
C LEU A 73 8.62 -23.25 -0.15
N ALA A 74 9.12 -23.91 -1.20
CA ALA A 74 10.21 -23.36 -2.00
C ALA A 74 9.82 -22.02 -2.65
N GLY A 75 8.60 -21.93 -3.18
CA GLY A 75 8.06 -20.68 -3.72
C GLY A 75 7.97 -19.57 -2.66
N LEU A 76 7.46 -19.88 -1.47
CA LEU A 76 7.43 -18.94 -0.33
C LEU A 76 8.83 -18.49 0.05
N ALA A 77 9.77 -19.43 0.18
CA ALA A 77 11.16 -19.11 0.52
C ALA A 77 11.82 -18.20 -0.51
N ILE A 78 11.67 -18.49 -1.81
CA ILE A 78 12.21 -17.66 -2.89
C ILE A 78 11.66 -16.23 -2.81
N VAL A 79 10.33 -16.08 -2.71
CA VAL A 79 9.68 -14.77 -2.59
C VAL A 79 10.18 -14.02 -1.37
N SER A 80 10.27 -14.69 -0.21
CA SER A 80 10.74 -14.08 1.04
C SER A 80 12.22 -13.69 0.96
N CYS A 81 13.08 -14.52 0.39
CA CYS A 81 14.51 -14.21 0.22
C CYS A 81 14.72 -13.00 -0.72
N ILE A 82 14.01 -12.95 -1.84
CA ILE A 82 14.09 -11.80 -2.77
C ILE A 82 13.59 -10.53 -2.07
N SER A 83 12.45 -10.61 -1.38
CA SER A 83 11.88 -9.48 -0.65
C SER A 83 12.80 -8.99 0.47
N TYR A 84 13.40 -9.91 1.22
CA TYR A 84 14.38 -9.60 2.25
C TYR A 84 15.61 -8.89 1.65
N PHE A 85 16.19 -9.45 0.58
CA PHE A 85 17.37 -8.87 -0.06
C PHE A 85 17.11 -7.45 -0.58
N ILE A 86 15.97 -7.21 -1.23
CA ILE A 86 15.61 -5.88 -1.72
C ILE A 86 15.44 -4.92 -0.53
N SER A 87 14.67 -5.30 0.50
CA SER A 87 14.40 -4.45 1.66
C SER A 87 15.67 -4.10 2.44
N ALA A 88 16.55 -5.08 2.68
CA ALA A 88 17.78 -4.89 3.43
C ALA A 88 18.81 -3.99 2.71
N ASN A 89 18.74 -3.91 1.38
CA ASN A 89 19.69 -3.14 0.58
C ASN A 89 19.15 -1.79 0.09
N THR A 90 17.96 -1.39 0.54
CA THR A 90 17.34 -0.11 0.16
C THR A 90 16.97 0.70 1.39
N PHE A 91 17.40 1.96 1.46
CA PHE A 91 16.96 2.90 2.47
C PHE A 91 15.57 3.45 2.12
N ASP A 92 14.77 3.70 3.14
CA ASP A 92 13.57 4.51 2.95
C ASP A 92 13.96 5.99 2.73
N LEU A 93 13.57 6.53 1.59
CA LEU A 93 13.85 7.91 1.21
C LEU A 93 12.59 8.78 1.22
N SER A 94 11.47 8.25 1.68
CA SER A 94 10.20 8.95 1.76
C SER A 94 10.16 9.95 2.93
N PHE A 95 9.43 11.04 2.77
CA PHE A 95 9.30 12.05 3.82
C PHE A 95 8.55 11.49 5.05
N ASP A 96 7.33 10.97 4.84
CA ASP A 96 6.51 10.44 5.94
C ASP A 96 7.19 9.23 6.62
N GLY A 97 7.86 8.38 5.83
CA GLY A 97 8.60 7.23 6.34
C GLY A 97 9.74 7.62 7.25
N GLN A 98 10.54 8.60 6.83
CA GLN A 98 11.71 9.06 7.61
C GLN A 98 11.34 9.95 8.81
N THR A 99 10.10 10.43 8.87
CA THR A 99 9.61 11.28 9.98
C THR A 99 8.83 10.44 10.99
N TYR A 100 7.56 10.12 10.74
CA TYR A 100 6.70 9.56 11.78
C TYR A 100 6.47 8.04 11.64
N HIS A 101 6.55 7.43 10.43
CA HIS A 101 6.34 5.98 10.31
C HIS A 101 7.45 5.18 11.01
N GLN A 102 8.72 5.52 10.75
CA GLN A 102 9.83 4.84 11.43
C GLN A 102 9.83 5.13 12.93
N GLU A 103 9.47 6.34 13.37
CA GLU A 103 9.33 6.65 14.78
C GLU A 103 8.27 5.76 15.45
N ALA A 104 7.10 5.59 14.83
CA ALA A 104 6.07 4.70 15.34
C ALA A 104 6.55 3.24 15.47
N ILE A 105 7.27 2.74 14.46
CA ILE A 105 7.84 1.39 14.46
C ILE A 105 8.85 1.22 15.60
N VAL A 106 9.75 2.19 15.78
CA VAL A 106 10.74 2.18 16.86
C VAL A 106 10.05 2.18 18.22
N LYS A 107 9.06 3.06 18.45
CA LYS A 107 8.33 3.14 19.72
C LYS A 107 7.61 1.83 20.05
N LEU A 108 6.94 1.22 19.07
CA LEU A 108 6.33 -0.10 19.25
C LEU A 108 7.38 -1.18 19.60
N THR A 109 8.55 -1.13 18.97
CA THR A 109 9.66 -2.07 19.20
C THR A 109 10.31 -1.85 20.57
N GLU A 110 10.40 -0.60 21.04
CA GLU A 110 10.90 -0.23 22.37
C GLU A 110 9.95 -0.62 23.51
N GLY A 111 8.72 -1.03 23.20
CA GLY A 111 7.79 -1.57 24.19
C GLY A 111 6.51 -0.74 24.37
N TRP A 112 6.32 0.36 23.64
CA TRP A 112 5.08 1.13 23.71
C TRP A 112 3.87 0.29 23.30
N ASN A 113 2.88 0.22 24.22
CA ASN A 113 1.59 -0.38 23.96
C ASN A 113 0.54 0.71 23.74
N PRO A 114 -0.02 0.87 22.52
CA PRO A 114 -0.90 1.97 22.19
C PRO A 114 -2.25 1.93 22.90
N ILE A 115 -2.58 0.84 23.64
CA ILE A 115 -3.84 0.67 24.37
C ILE A 115 -3.67 1.04 25.84
N HIS A 116 -2.56 0.67 26.46
CA HIS A 116 -2.36 0.74 27.91
C HIS A 116 -1.39 1.84 28.32
N ASP A 117 -0.46 2.23 27.46
CA ASP A 117 0.56 3.23 27.80
C ASP A 117 0.07 4.65 27.48
N GLN A 118 0.75 5.63 28.08
CA GLN A 118 0.49 7.04 27.80
C GLN A 118 0.80 7.35 26.31
N PRO A 119 0.05 8.29 25.72
CA PRO A 119 0.34 8.76 24.38
C PRO A 119 1.79 9.26 24.26
N ILE A 120 2.40 9.03 23.10
CA ILE A 120 3.72 9.56 22.80
C ILE A 120 3.60 11.09 22.71
N LEU A 121 4.26 11.78 23.61
CA LEU A 121 4.29 13.24 23.69
C LEU A 121 5.69 13.74 23.31
N LYS A 122 5.76 14.89 22.64
CA LYS A 122 7.01 15.64 22.61
C LYS A 122 7.27 16.22 24.01
N PRO A 123 8.55 16.29 24.44
CA PRO A 123 8.89 16.97 25.68
C PRO A 123 8.35 18.40 25.67
N PRO A 124 7.72 18.89 26.77
CA PRO A 124 7.32 20.28 26.89
C PRO A 124 8.54 21.19 26.68
N GLY A 125 8.43 22.23 25.86
CA GLY A 125 9.51 23.18 25.62
C GLY A 125 10.53 22.74 24.58
N SER A 126 10.27 21.70 23.77
CA SER A 126 11.08 21.46 22.57
C SER A 126 10.89 22.61 21.60
N LYS A 127 11.92 23.47 21.46
CA LYS A 127 11.92 24.64 20.57
C LYS A 127 11.68 24.33 19.10
N GLU A 128 11.78 23.04 18.74
CA GLU A 128 11.59 22.52 17.38
C GLU A 128 10.19 22.78 16.80
N VAL A 129 9.16 22.85 17.63
CA VAL A 129 7.77 23.16 17.18
C VAL A 129 7.59 24.67 16.99
N GLU A 130 8.34 25.50 17.70
CA GLU A 130 8.18 26.96 17.67
C GLU A 130 8.92 27.63 16.49
N GLU A 131 9.96 26.97 15.94
CA GLU A 131 10.87 27.57 14.94
C GLU A 131 10.60 27.12 13.50
N MET A 132 9.59 26.27 13.23
CA MET A 132 9.33 25.74 11.90
C MET A 132 8.21 26.51 11.18
N ASP A 133 8.42 26.77 9.88
CA ASP A 133 7.46 27.46 9.00
C ASP A 133 6.08 26.77 8.89
N ASN A 134 5.96 25.53 9.36
CA ASN A 134 4.73 24.74 9.32
C ASN A 134 4.48 24.03 10.67
N LYS A 135 4.24 24.81 11.73
CA LYS A 135 4.00 24.36 13.11
C LYS A 135 2.87 23.32 13.22
N GLU A 136 1.84 23.41 12.39
CA GLU A 136 0.68 22.51 12.42
C GLU A 136 1.03 21.11 11.93
N VAL A 137 1.82 20.98 10.84
CA VAL A 137 2.18 19.68 10.25
C VAL A 137 3.08 18.86 11.17
N LEU A 138 3.97 19.51 11.90
CA LEU A 138 4.95 18.84 12.76
C LEU A 138 4.40 18.45 14.12
N SER A 139 3.51 19.27 14.68
CA SER A 139 2.71 18.85 15.84
C SER A 139 1.77 17.70 15.49
N ALA A 140 1.42 17.55 14.20
CA ALA A 140 0.57 16.46 13.72
C ALA A 140 1.26 15.09 13.75
N PHE A 141 2.59 14.97 13.64
CA PHE A 141 3.24 13.64 13.59
C PHE A 141 2.93 12.78 14.83
N HIS A 142 2.96 13.36 16.03
CA HIS A 142 2.57 12.65 17.25
C HIS A 142 1.07 12.32 17.27
N LEU A 143 0.23 13.18 16.69
CA LEU A 143 -1.19 12.88 16.52
C LEU A 143 -1.38 11.66 15.63
N TRP A 144 -0.62 11.54 14.52
CA TRP A 144 -0.67 10.36 13.65
C TRP A 144 -0.22 9.11 14.40
N ILE A 145 0.93 9.13 15.06
CA ILE A 145 1.46 7.97 15.79
C ILE A 145 0.45 7.49 16.83
N ASN A 146 -0.14 8.39 17.62
CA ASN A 146 -1.06 8.00 18.69
C ASN A 146 -2.45 7.55 18.18
N HIS A 147 -2.98 8.23 17.16
CA HIS A 147 -4.40 8.16 16.83
C HIS A 147 -4.70 7.50 15.47
N TYR A 148 -3.72 7.05 14.72
CA TYR A 148 -3.90 6.45 13.40
C TYR A 148 -3.91 4.92 13.45
N ALA A 149 -4.42 4.28 12.38
CA ALA A 149 -4.40 2.82 12.24
C ALA A 149 -2.96 2.29 12.18
N LYS A 150 -2.68 1.16 12.84
CA LYS A 150 -1.32 0.68 13.12
C LYS A 150 -0.96 -0.64 12.45
N GLY A 151 -1.79 -1.16 11.57
CA GLY A 151 -1.54 -2.46 10.93
C GLY A 151 -0.16 -2.59 10.29
N PRO A 152 0.25 -1.67 9.39
CA PRO A 152 1.60 -1.68 8.82
C PRO A 152 2.70 -1.62 9.86
N TRP A 153 2.58 -0.69 10.83
CA TRP A 153 3.59 -0.52 11.88
C TRP A 153 3.74 -1.74 12.80
N MET A 154 2.64 -2.49 13.04
CA MET A 154 2.70 -3.75 13.79
C MET A 154 3.52 -4.80 13.04
N LEU A 155 3.30 -4.95 11.73
CA LEU A 155 4.07 -5.85 10.87
C LEU A 155 5.56 -5.48 10.92
N ASP A 156 5.83 -4.21 10.69
CA ASP A 156 7.19 -3.68 10.60
C ASP A 156 7.92 -3.76 11.95
N ALA A 157 7.24 -3.45 13.07
CA ALA A 157 7.81 -3.55 14.41
C ALA A 157 8.13 -4.99 14.81
N VAL A 158 7.28 -5.96 14.45
CA VAL A 158 7.55 -7.40 14.66
C VAL A 158 8.80 -7.83 13.89
N MET A 159 8.96 -7.37 12.65
CA MET A 159 10.12 -7.71 11.83
C MET A 159 11.39 -6.99 12.31
N TYR A 160 11.28 -5.73 12.73
CA TYR A 160 12.39 -4.99 13.33
C TYR A 160 12.84 -5.64 14.65
N LYS A 161 11.89 -6.08 15.49
CA LYS A 161 12.19 -6.82 16.73
C LYS A 161 12.90 -8.14 16.46
N LEU A 162 12.60 -8.80 15.34
CA LEU A 162 13.21 -10.07 14.94
C LEU A 162 14.62 -9.90 14.37
N THR A 163 14.85 -8.84 13.58
CA THR A 163 16.08 -8.69 12.77
C THR A 163 17.06 -7.66 13.30
N GLY A 164 16.62 -6.70 14.11
CA GLY A 164 17.42 -5.55 14.53
C GLY A 164 17.77 -4.58 13.39
N GLN A 165 17.11 -4.70 12.23
CA GLN A 165 17.36 -3.86 11.04
C GLN A 165 16.05 -3.26 10.56
N ILE A 166 15.89 -1.94 10.73
CA ILE A 166 14.63 -1.27 10.43
C ILE A 166 14.28 -1.36 8.95
N GLU A 167 15.27 -1.24 8.06
CA GLU A 167 15.03 -1.26 6.61
C GLU A 167 14.51 -2.61 6.12
N VAL A 168 14.84 -3.72 6.80
CA VAL A 168 14.31 -5.05 6.49
C VAL A 168 12.80 -5.12 6.71
N SER A 169 12.25 -4.36 7.65
CA SER A 169 10.83 -4.45 7.99
C SER A 169 9.89 -4.07 6.85
N LYS A 170 10.35 -3.29 5.86
CA LYS A 170 9.60 -3.00 4.61
C LYS A 170 9.31 -4.25 3.75
N ILE A 171 9.84 -5.41 4.11
CA ILE A 171 9.61 -6.69 3.40
C ILE A 171 8.11 -6.94 3.14
N PHE A 172 7.23 -6.49 4.03
CA PHE A 172 5.79 -6.72 3.91
C PHE A 172 5.16 -6.01 2.72
N ASN A 173 5.71 -4.87 2.25
CA ASN A 173 5.28 -4.24 1.01
C ASN A 173 5.48 -5.19 -0.18
N LEU A 174 6.65 -5.81 -0.27
CA LEU A 174 6.99 -6.73 -1.36
C LEU A 174 6.21 -8.05 -1.26
N LEU A 175 5.99 -8.57 -0.04
CA LEU A 175 5.16 -9.75 0.18
C LEU A 175 3.69 -9.50 -0.20
N LEU A 176 3.14 -8.31 0.05
CA LEU A 176 1.80 -7.93 -0.39
C LEU A 176 1.71 -7.80 -1.91
N ILE A 177 2.72 -7.22 -2.57
CA ILE A 177 2.81 -7.17 -4.03
C ILE A 177 2.83 -8.58 -4.60
N ALA A 178 3.64 -9.48 -4.05
CA ALA A 178 3.70 -10.88 -4.48
C ALA A 178 2.36 -11.59 -4.26
N SER A 179 1.73 -11.42 -3.09
CA SER A 179 0.40 -11.98 -2.79
C SER A 179 -0.65 -11.47 -3.79
N SER A 180 -0.67 -10.16 -4.07
CA SER A 180 -1.59 -9.55 -5.04
C SER A 180 -1.39 -10.07 -6.46
N PHE A 181 -0.14 -10.24 -6.89
CA PHE A 181 0.20 -10.86 -8.17
C PHE A 181 -0.34 -12.30 -8.28
N PHE A 182 -0.02 -13.15 -7.29
CA PHE A 182 -0.42 -14.55 -7.33
C PHE A 182 -1.94 -14.73 -7.26
N LEU A 183 -2.65 -13.99 -6.41
CA LEU A 183 -4.10 -14.07 -6.31
C LEU A 183 -4.79 -13.54 -7.57
N THR A 184 -4.27 -12.46 -8.16
CA THR A 184 -4.76 -11.94 -9.44
C THR A 184 -4.50 -12.93 -10.58
N LEU A 185 -3.33 -13.55 -10.63
CA LEU A 185 -3.03 -14.60 -11.60
C LEU A 185 -3.99 -15.78 -11.45
N ALA A 186 -4.28 -16.20 -10.22
CA ALA A 186 -5.26 -17.25 -9.95
C ALA A 186 -6.66 -16.87 -10.45
N ALA A 187 -7.10 -15.63 -10.22
CA ALA A 187 -8.40 -15.13 -10.66
C ALA A 187 -8.49 -15.08 -12.19
N ILE A 188 -7.50 -14.51 -12.87
CA ILE A 188 -7.49 -14.39 -14.33
C ILE A 188 -7.36 -15.77 -14.99
N ARG A 189 -6.52 -16.66 -14.45
CA ARG A 189 -6.41 -18.07 -14.95
C ARG A 189 -7.70 -18.88 -14.73
N THR A 190 -8.50 -18.51 -13.76
CA THR A 190 -9.84 -19.09 -13.55
C THR A 190 -10.86 -18.52 -14.53
N ALA A 191 -10.76 -17.22 -14.86
CA ALA A 191 -11.63 -16.55 -15.84
C ALA A 191 -11.30 -16.97 -17.28
N PHE A 192 -10.02 -17.07 -17.63
CA PHE A 192 -9.49 -17.29 -18.96
C PHE A 192 -8.46 -18.43 -18.97
N PRO A 193 -8.89 -19.70 -18.85
CA PRO A 193 -8.01 -20.85 -18.72
C PRO A 193 -6.98 -21.00 -19.84
N GLU A 194 -7.34 -20.62 -21.06
CA GLU A 194 -6.49 -20.79 -22.25
C GLU A 194 -5.53 -19.63 -22.49
N LYS A 195 -5.73 -18.47 -21.85
CA LYS A 195 -4.98 -17.24 -22.07
C LYS A 195 -3.76 -17.10 -21.12
N LYS A 196 -2.82 -18.07 -21.13
CA LYS A 196 -1.69 -18.11 -20.18
C LYS A 196 -0.85 -16.82 -20.17
N GLY A 197 -0.34 -16.41 -21.33
CA GLY A 197 0.51 -15.22 -21.44
C GLY A 197 -0.22 -13.93 -21.06
N ALA A 198 -1.47 -13.75 -21.51
CA ALA A 198 -2.28 -12.61 -21.13
C ALA A 198 -2.54 -12.58 -19.62
N ALA A 199 -2.83 -13.73 -19.00
CA ALA A 199 -3.06 -13.79 -17.56
C ALA A 199 -1.84 -13.31 -16.74
N ILE A 200 -0.62 -13.71 -17.15
CA ILE A 200 0.62 -13.24 -16.51
C ILE A 200 0.80 -11.74 -16.73
N ALA A 201 0.63 -11.27 -17.98
CA ALA A 201 0.79 -9.86 -18.30
C ALA A 201 -0.18 -8.96 -17.53
N PHE A 202 -1.47 -9.33 -17.44
CA PHE A 202 -2.45 -8.58 -16.68
C PHE A 202 -2.21 -8.65 -15.17
N ALA A 203 -1.78 -9.79 -14.64
CA ALA A 203 -1.45 -9.92 -13.23
C ALA A 203 -0.23 -9.05 -12.86
N LEU A 204 0.79 -8.98 -13.73
CA LEU A 204 1.93 -8.08 -13.58
C LEU A 204 1.49 -6.61 -13.66
N LEU A 205 0.73 -6.23 -14.68
CA LEU A 205 0.22 -4.86 -14.82
C LEU A 205 -0.61 -4.41 -13.63
N ALA A 206 -1.40 -5.31 -13.04
CA ALA A 206 -2.22 -4.98 -11.87
C ALA A 206 -1.37 -4.86 -10.59
N ALA A 207 -0.47 -5.81 -10.33
CA ALA A 207 0.35 -5.83 -9.12
C ALA A 207 1.47 -4.79 -9.14
N PHE A 208 2.02 -4.48 -10.33
CA PHE A 208 3.09 -3.50 -10.52
C PHE A 208 2.54 -2.11 -10.86
N ASN A 209 1.37 -1.79 -10.33
CA ASN A 209 0.78 -0.45 -10.36
C ASN A 209 1.84 0.61 -10.00
N PRO A 210 2.00 1.68 -10.78
CA PRO A 210 2.98 2.74 -10.51
C PRO A 210 2.92 3.28 -9.07
N ALA A 211 1.74 3.59 -8.55
CA ALA A 211 1.58 4.09 -7.17
C ALA A 211 1.94 3.04 -6.09
N VAL A 212 1.93 1.75 -6.41
CA VAL A 212 2.35 0.66 -5.51
C VAL A 212 3.87 0.48 -5.54
N ILE A 213 4.46 0.45 -6.75
CA ILE A 213 5.90 0.19 -6.91
C ILE A 213 6.73 1.36 -6.39
N THR A 214 6.32 2.61 -6.62
CA THR A 214 7.05 3.77 -6.10
C THR A 214 7.13 3.78 -4.57
N GLN A 215 6.26 3.06 -3.88
CA GLN A 215 6.26 2.95 -2.42
C GLN A 215 6.82 1.62 -1.89
N SER A 216 7.17 0.69 -2.77
CA SER A 216 7.54 -0.68 -2.38
C SER A 216 8.77 -0.76 -1.46
N THR A 217 9.67 0.21 -1.53
CA THR A 217 10.90 0.31 -0.73
C THR A 217 10.87 1.45 0.29
N SER A 218 9.69 1.91 0.67
CA SER A 218 9.48 2.95 1.68
C SER A 218 8.52 2.47 2.78
N PHE A 219 8.39 3.24 3.86
CA PHE A 219 7.38 3.02 4.89
C PHE A 219 6.03 3.70 4.58
N TYR A 220 5.85 4.25 3.39
CA TYR A 220 4.52 4.65 2.94
C TYR A 220 3.57 3.45 2.90
N ILE A 221 2.34 3.69 3.31
CA ILE A 221 1.32 2.65 3.51
C ILE A 221 0.32 2.53 2.35
N ASP A 222 0.30 3.50 1.43
CA ASP A 222 -0.68 3.54 0.35
C ASP A 222 -0.42 2.47 -0.71
N GLY A 223 0.84 2.03 -0.89
CA GLY A 223 1.19 0.88 -1.73
C GLY A 223 0.59 -0.43 -1.20
N GLN A 224 0.57 -0.62 0.14
CA GLN A 224 -0.10 -1.74 0.78
C GLN A 224 -1.62 -1.69 0.55
N LEU A 225 -2.23 -0.50 0.65
CA LEU A 225 -3.64 -0.30 0.33
C LEU A 225 -3.96 -0.75 -1.11
N GLY A 226 -3.16 -0.32 -2.10
CA GLY A 226 -3.35 -0.71 -3.50
C GLY A 226 -3.28 -2.22 -3.71
N SER A 227 -2.29 -2.88 -3.11
CA SER A 227 -2.13 -4.34 -3.16
C SER A 227 -3.31 -5.08 -2.51
N LEU A 228 -3.80 -4.61 -1.34
CA LEU A 228 -4.92 -5.23 -0.63
C LEU A 228 -6.25 -5.06 -1.39
N VAL A 229 -6.50 -3.91 -1.99
CA VAL A 229 -7.69 -3.72 -2.86
C VAL A 229 -7.66 -4.69 -4.03
N LEU A 230 -6.51 -4.87 -4.70
CA LEU A 230 -6.34 -5.85 -5.77
C LEU A 230 -6.59 -7.28 -5.27
N ILE A 231 -6.06 -7.65 -4.10
CA ILE A 231 -6.30 -8.95 -3.45
C ILE A 231 -7.80 -9.17 -3.20
N ILE A 232 -8.51 -8.19 -2.66
CA ILE A 232 -9.95 -8.28 -2.38
C ILE A 232 -10.75 -8.47 -3.67
N CYS A 233 -10.43 -7.75 -4.75
CA CYS A 233 -11.06 -7.94 -6.04
C CYS A 233 -10.83 -9.35 -6.59
N ALA A 234 -9.60 -9.87 -6.51
CA ALA A 234 -9.25 -11.21 -6.96
C ALA A 234 -9.97 -12.30 -6.14
N LEU A 235 -9.95 -12.19 -4.80
CA LEU A 235 -10.63 -13.11 -3.90
C LEU A 235 -12.15 -13.06 -4.03
N GLY A 236 -12.74 -11.86 -4.17
CA GLY A 236 -14.16 -11.69 -4.44
C GLY A 236 -14.61 -12.40 -5.73
N TYR A 237 -13.81 -12.27 -6.80
CA TYR A 237 -14.06 -12.98 -8.05
C TYR A 237 -13.93 -14.51 -7.91
N LEU A 238 -12.87 -14.99 -7.23
CA LEU A 238 -12.66 -16.42 -6.98
C LEU A 238 -13.78 -17.02 -6.13
N LEU A 239 -14.23 -16.31 -5.10
CA LEU A 239 -15.34 -16.69 -4.24
C LEU A 239 -16.66 -16.74 -5.01
N TYR A 240 -16.92 -15.77 -5.90
CA TYR A 240 -18.06 -15.76 -6.80
C TYR A 240 -18.05 -16.97 -7.74
N LYS A 241 -16.89 -17.34 -8.30
CA LYS A 241 -16.77 -18.52 -9.19
C LYS A 241 -16.98 -19.83 -8.43
N ARG A 242 -16.38 -19.96 -7.26
CA ARG A 242 -16.53 -21.13 -6.39
C ARG A 242 -16.46 -20.72 -4.93
N TYR A 243 -17.60 -20.73 -4.27
CA TYR A 243 -17.66 -20.48 -2.83
C TYR A 243 -16.89 -21.54 -2.07
N HIS A 244 -15.93 -21.10 -1.23
CA HIS A 244 -15.09 -21.99 -0.44
C HIS A 244 -14.61 -21.27 0.83
N ALA A 245 -14.60 -21.99 1.97
CA ALA A 245 -14.24 -21.42 3.27
C ALA A 245 -12.85 -20.80 3.30
N TRP A 246 -11.83 -21.42 2.68
CA TRP A 246 -10.48 -20.84 2.60
C TRP A 246 -10.43 -19.53 1.83
N THR A 247 -11.22 -19.40 0.76
CA THR A 247 -11.30 -18.14 0.00
C THR A 247 -12.00 -17.05 0.82
N LEU A 248 -13.04 -17.42 1.56
CA LEU A 248 -13.74 -16.50 2.46
C LEU A 248 -12.86 -16.07 3.62
N LEU A 249 -12.12 -16.97 4.26
CA LEU A 249 -11.16 -16.65 5.31
C LEU A 249 -10.07 -15.69 4.80
N ALA A 250 -9.53 -15.94 3.61
CA ALA A 250 -8.57 -15.05 2.97
C ALA A 250 -9.17 -13.66 2.70
N LEU A 251 -10.43 -13.60 2.23
CA LEU A 251 -11.15 -12.34 2.02
C LEU A 251 -11.34 -11.56 3.33
N CYS A 252 -11.75 -12.24 4.41
CA CYS A 252 -11.86 -11.63 5.74
C CYS A 252 -10.51 -11.07 6.23
N GLY A 253 -9.43 -11.84 6.06
CA GLY A 253 -8.08 -11.41 6.39
C GLY A 253 -7.62 -10.19 5.57
N ALA A 254 -7.92 -10.15 4.27
CA ALA A 254 -7.61 -9.02 3.40
C ALA A 254 -8.39 -7.74 3.79
N LEU A 255 -9.69 -7.88 4.11
CA LEU A 255 -10.54 -6.77 4.56
C LEU A 255 -10.06 -6.24 5.92
N MET A 256 -9.68 -7.14 6.84
CA MET A 256 -9.11 -6.78 8.12
C MET A 256 -7.81 -5.98 7.95
N LEU A 257 -6.87 -6.47 7.15
CA LEU A 257 -5.62 -5.76 6.89
C LEU A 257 -5.86 -4.41 6.22
N LEU A 258 -6.75 -4.34 5.22
CA LEU A 258 -7.08 -3.09 4.53
C LEU A 258 -7.60 -2.04 5.50
N ALA A 259 -8.52 -2.40 6.40
CA ALA A 259 -9.10 -1.50 7.38
C ALA A 259 -8.07 -0.96 8.39
N GLN A 260 -6.91 -1.62 8.53
CA GLN A 260 -5.83 -1.21 9.42
C GLN A 260 -4.71 -0.42 8.73
N ILE A 261 -4.87 -0.08 7.45
CA ILE A 261 -3.90 0.78 6.74
C ILE A 261 -4.08 2.25 7.14
N LYS A 262 -5.30 2.78 6.97
CA LYS A 262 -5.67 4.17 7.29
C LYS A 262 -7.20 4.32 7.34
N PHE A 263 -7.69 5.43 7.87
CA PHE A 263 -9.13 5.63 8.07
C PHE A 263 -9.97 5.51 6.79
N THR A 264 -9.51 6.07 5.66
CA THR A 264 -10.20 5.94 4.37
C THR A 264 -10.28 4.49 3.90
N ALA A 265 -9.29 3.67 4.24
CA ALA A 265 -9.25 2.26 3.87
C ALA A 265 -10.29 1.40 4.60
N LEU A 266 -10.74 1.79 5.81
CA LEU A 266 -11.89 1.17 6.47
C LEU A 266 -13.16 1.36 5.64
N GLY A 267 -13.38 2.57 5.09
CA GLY A 267 -14.48 2.85 4.17
C GLY A 267 -14.40 1.98 2.90
N TYR A 268 -13.20 1.84 2.32
CA TYR A 268 -12.99 0.96 1.15
C TYR A 268 -13.28 -0.51 1.48
N ALA A 269 -12.84 -1.00 2.64
CA ALA A 269 -13.12 -2.38 3.07
C ALA A 269 -14.64 -2.62 3.20
N GLY A 270 -15.37 -1.69 3.79
CA GLY A 270 -16.83 -1.75 3.91
C GLY A 270 -17.52 -1.75 2.55
N LEU A 271 -17.16 -0.83 1.65
CA LEU A 271 -17.75 -0.72 0.31
C LEU A 271 -17.44 -1.95 -0.56
N LEU A 272 -16.22 -2.45 -0.54
CA LEU A 272 -15.83 -3.63 -1.33
C LEU A 272 -16.50 -4.89 -0.77
N GLY A 273 -16.59 -5.04 0.55
CA GLY A 273 -17.34 -6.12 1.18
C GLY A 273 -18.81 -6.10 0.80
N LEU A 274 -19.44 -4.92 0.83
CA LEU A 274 -20.83 -4.73 0.39
C LEU A 274 -20.99 -5.03 -1.11
N ALA A 275 -20.08 -4.55 -1.96
CA ALA A 275 -20.13 -4.81 -3.41
C ALA A 275 -20.08 -6.30 -3.72
N ILE A 276 -19.27 -7.08 -2.98
CA ILE A 276 -19.21 -8.53 -3.11
C ILE A 276 -20.53 -9.17 -2.68
N LEU A 277 -21.14 -8.73 -1.57
CA LEU A 277 -22.47 -9.21 -1.13
C LEU A 277 -23.56 -8.94 -2.19
N VAL A 278 -23.56 -7.72 -2.73
CA VAL A 278 -24.51 -7.32 -3.80
C VAL A 278 -24.31 -8.16 -5.05
N LEU A 279 -23.05 -8.46 -5.44
CA LEU A 279 -22.74 -9.36 -6.55
C LEU A 279 -23.37 -10.76 -6.32
N PHE A 280 -23.25 -11.32 -5.13
CA PHE A 280 -23.84 -12.62 -4.78
C PHE A 280 -25.36 -12.59 -4.81
N PHE A 281 -25.98 -11.48 -4.39
CA PHE A 281 -27.42 -11.30 -4.42
C PHE A 281 -27.99 -11.30 -5.84
N PHE A 282 -27.40 -10.53 -6.76
CA PHE A 282 -27.91 -10.36 -8.12
C PHE A 282 -27.58 -11.52 -9.06
N TYR A 283 -26.45 -12.22 -8.86
CA TYR A 283 -26.00 -13.29 -9.75
C TYR A 283 -26.32 -14.70 -9.25
N ASN A 284 -27.47 -14.85 -8.55
CA ASN A 284 -28.07 -16.12 -8.12
C ASN A 284 -27.17 -17.00 -7.22
N ARG A 285 -26.38 -16.37 -6.35
CA ARG A 285 -25.57 -17.04 -5.31
C ARG A 285 -26.15 -16.84 -3.91
N ARG A 286 -27.47 -16.56 -3.80
CA ARG A 286 -28.18 -16.19 -2.57
C ARG A 286 -28.05 -17.21 -1.44
N GLN A 287 -27.88 -18.49 -1.77
CA GLN A 287 -27.66 -19.55 -0.78
C GLN A 287 -26.45 -19.32 0.13
N HIS A 288 -25.44 -18.55 -0.31
CA HIS A 288 -24.23 -18.25 0.47
C HIS A 288 -24.30 -16.93 1.25
N ILE A 289 -25.31 -16.10 1.04
CA ILE A 289 -25.39 -14.75 1.63
C ILE A 289 -25.41 -14.81 3.16
N LYS A 290 -26.21 -15.71 3.76
CA LYS A 290 -26.26 -15.84 5.23
C LYS A 290 -24.89 -16.16 5.82
N SER A 291 -24.16 -17.11 5.22
CA SER A 291 -22.81 -17.45 5.67
C SER A 291 -21.84 -16.30 5.46
N MET A 292 -21.91 -15.59 4.33
CA MET A 292 -21.06 -14.42 4.08
C MET A 292 -21.36 -13.29 5.07
N LEU A 293 -22.62 -12.96 5.31
CA LEU A 293 -23.01 -11.94 6.30
C LEU A 293 -22.47 -12.29 7.68
N LEU A 294 -22.61 -13.53 8.13
CA LEU A 294 -22.09 -13.97 9.42
C LEU A 294 -20.56 -13.75 9.50
N TRP A 295 -19.81 -14.28 8.55
CA TRP A 295 -18.35 -14.20 8.61
C TRP A 295 -17.80 -12.79 8.39
N LEU A 296 -18.43 -11.98 7.52
CA LEU A 296 -18.06 -10.57 7.36
C LEU A 296 -18.41 -9.75 8.61
N SER A 297 -19.52 -10.03 9.29
CA SER A 297 -19.85 -9.37 10.55
C SER A 297 -18.87 -9.75 11.66
N ILE A 298 -18.53 -11.03 11.81
CA ILE A 298 -17.49 -11.48 12.75
C ILE A 298 -16.15 -10.81 12.41
N SER A 299 -15.77 -10.79 11.14
CA SER A 299 -14.55 -10.13 10.68
C SER A 299 -14.56 -8.63 11.01
N LEU A 300 -15.69 -7.93 10.83
CA LEU A 300 -15.82 -6.51 11.19
C LEU A 300 -15.64 -6.27 12.68
N VAL A 301 -16.26 -7.09 13.53
CA VAL A 301 -16.12 -7.01 15.00
C VAL A 301 -14.67 -7.21 15.40
N ILE A 302 -13.99 -8.22 14.85
CA ILE A 302 -12.56 -8.46 15.09
C ILE A 302 -11.71 -7.28 14.57
N THR A 303 -12.02 -6.78 13.38
CA THR A 303 -11.27 -5.71 12.73
C THR A 303 -11.31 -4.41 13.51
N VAL A 304 -12.47 -4.03 14.06
CA VAL A 304 -12.63 -2.76 14.80
C VAL A 304 -12.41 -2.96 16.30
N GLY A 305 -12.98 -4.01 16.89
CA GLY A 305 -12.99 -4.21 18.33
C GLY A 305 -11.74 -4.90 18.90
N VAL A 306 -10.96 -5.60 18.07
CA VAL A 306 -9.72 -6.28 18.49
C VAL A 306 -8.52 -5.64 17.83
N VAL A 307 -8.43 -5.75 16.49
CA VAL A 307 -7.25 -5.29 15.74
C VAL A 307 -7.13 -3.77 15.73
N GLY A 308 -8.23 -3.09 15.51
CA GLY A 308 -8.36 -1.63 15.50
C GLY A 308 -8.84 -1.05 16.84
N TYR A 309 -8.71 -1.77 17.96
CA TYR A 309 -9.08 -1.23 19.27
C TYR A 309 -8.42 0.14 19.46
N ASN A 310 -7.14 0.24 19.26
CA ASN A 310 -6.48 1.51 18.93
C ASN A 310 -6.24 1.57 17.41
N PRO A 311 -6.80 2.54 16.67
CA PRO A 311 -7.35 3.81 17.13
C PRO A 311 -8.89 3.84 17.35
N TYR A 312 -9.67 2.98 16.71
CA TYR A 312 -11.12 3.21 16.54
C TYR A 312 -11.88 3.29 17.88
N VAL A 313 -11.65 2.33 18.78
CA VAL A 313 -12.33 2.32 20.09
C VAL A 313 -11.72 3.38 21.01
N THR A 314 -10.39 3.44 21.11
CA THR A 314 -9.71 4.40 22.00
C THR A 314 -10.01 5.85 21.61
N ASN A 315 -10.01 6.19 20.32
CA ASN A 315 -10.37 7.54 19.86
C ASN A 315 -11.84 7.86 20.17
N THR A 316 -12.75 6.91 19.99
CA THR A 316 -14.15 7.11 20.33
C THR A 316 -14.32 7.43 21.81
N LEU A 317 -13.65 6.67 22.69
CA LEU A 317 -13.76 6.83 24.14
C LEU A 317 -13.06 8.11 24.64
N THR A 318 -11.91 8.47 24.09
CA THR A 318 -11.07 9.57 24.60
C THR A 318 -11.26 10.90 23.88
N LYS A 319 -11.64 10.86 22.58
CA LYS A 319 -11.78 12.04 21.71
C LYS A 319 -13.20 12.24 21.17
N GLY A 320 -14.13 11.31 21.47
CA GLY A 320 -15.52 11.36 21.02
C GLY A 320 -15.73 11.07 19.53
N HIS A 321 -14.68 10.68 18.78
CA HIS A 321 -14.81 10.37 17.35
C HIS A 321 -13.79 9.32 16.90
N PRO A 322 -14.20 8.21 16.22
CA PRO A 322 -13.30 7.12 15.83
C PRO A 322 -12.20 7.53 14.83
N PHE A 323 -12.43 8.58 14.05
CA PHE A 323 -11.50 9.07 13.01
C PHE A 323 -10.72 10.32 13.43
N TYR A 324 -10.64 10.60 14.72
CA TYR A 324 -9.74 11.63 15.21
C TYR A 324 -8.28 11.26 14.83
N PRO A 325 -7.42 12.20 14.35
CA PRO A 325 -7.59 13.65 14.29
C PRO A 325 -8.11 14.19 12.94
N LEU A 326 -8.61 13.35 12.02
CA LEU A 326 -9.15 13.82 10.74
C LEU A 326 -10.60 14.33 10.83
N ALA A 327 -11.33 13.90 11.87
CA ALA A 327 -12.72 14.30 12.09
C ALA A 327 -13.01 14.43 13.59
N GLY A 328 -14.09 15.15 13.93
CA GLY A 328 -14.47 15.40 15.30
C GLY A 328 -13.96 16.75 15.82
N LYS A 329 -14.11 16.97 17.13
CA LYS A 329 -13.66 18.21 17.78
C LYS A 329 -12.12 18.26 17.82
N GLY A 330 -11.53 19.33 17.29
CA GLY A 330 -10.09 19.49 17.18
C GLY A 330 -9.47 18.75 16.00
N ALA A 331 -10.24 18.51 14.92
CA ALA A 331 -9.72 17.97 13.68
C ALA A 331 -8.65 18.89 13.06
N VAL A 332 -7.62 18.28 12.49
CA VAL A 332 -6.47 18.98 11.89
C VAL A 332 -6.53 18.87 10.37
N ASP A 333 -6.48 20.02 9.70
CA ASP A 333 -6.36 20.10 8.25
C ASP A 333 -4.89 20.08 7.83
N ILE A 334 -4.46 18.95 7.27
CA ILE A 334 -3.10 18.79 6.73
C ILE A 334 -3.07 18.88 5.21
N MET A 335 -4.24 18.91 4.56
CA MET A 335 -4.33 18.81 3.11
C MET A 335 -4.23 20.16 2.40
N THR A 336 -4.73 21.22 3.03
CA THR A 336 -4.74 22.57 2.43
C THR A 336 -3.34 23.03 2.00
N SER A 337 -2.32 22.81 2.81
CA SER A 337 -0.92 23.19 2.50
C SER A 337 -0.25 22.26 1.48
N ASN A 338 -0.79 21.05 1.27
CA ASN A 338 -0.25 20.04 0.38
C ASN A 338 -0.92 20.01 -1.00
N SER A 339 -2.08 20.65 -1.13
CA SER A 339 -2.84 20.69 -2.38
C SER A 339 -2.31 21.75 -3.34
N PRO A 340 -2.37 21.53 -4.67
CA PRO A 340 -2.09 22.57 -5.66
C PRO A 340 -3.06 23.76 -5.53
N HIS A 341 -2.64 24.91 -6.06
CA HIS A 341 -3.46 26.11 -6.07
C HIS A 341 -4.79 25.87 -6.82
N GLY A 342 -5.88 26.36 -6.25
CA GLY A 342 -7.25 26.22 -6.80
C GLY A 342 -7.95 24.91 -6.43
N PHE A 343 -7.24 23.87 -5.96
CA PHE A 343 -7.84 22.57 -5.66
C PHE A 343 -8.81 22.61 -4.47
N LYS A 344 -8.65 23.57 -3.57
CA LYS A 344 -9.55 23.75 -2.43
C LYS A 344 -10.96 24.20 -2.85
N ASP A 345 -11.03 24.99 -3.93
CA ASP A 345 -12.27 25.61 -4.40
C ASP A 345 -13.01 24.74 -5.44
N ASN A 346 -12.34 23.76 -6.00
CA ASN A 346 -12.87 22.83 -6.99
C ASN A 346 -13.59 21.65 -6.34
N THR A 347 -14.46 21.02 -7.11
CA THR A 347 -15.02 19.71 -6.73
C THR A 347 -13.98 18.61 -6.85
N ASN A 348 -14.19 17.50 -6.13
CA ASN A 348 -13.31 16.32 -6.19
C ASN A 348 -13.15 15.77 -7.63
N VAL A 349 -14.22 15.79 -8.44
CA VAL A 349 -14.19 15.32 -9.84
C VAL A 349 -13.38 16.28 -10.73
N GLU A 350 -13.45 17.58 -10.51
CA GLU A 350 -12.64 18.58 -11.22
C GLU A 350 -11.16 18.37 -10.89
N ASN A 351 -10.81 18.25 -9.61
CA ASN A 351 -9.43 18.00 -9.18
C ASN A 351 -8.87 16.71 -9.77
N LEU A 352 -9.65 15.62 -9.74
CA LEU A 352 -9.27 14.35 -10.37
C LEU A 352 -9.04 14.54 -11.88
N THR A 353 -9.92 15.25 -12.57
CA THR A 353 -9.80 15.51 -14.02
C THR A 353 -8.56 16.33 -14.32
N ILE A 354 -8.34 17.42 -13.59
CA ILE A 354 -7.14 18.25 -13.73
C ILE A 354 -5.88 17.40 -13.53
N SER A 355 -5.83 16.60 -12.47
CA SER A 355 -4.67 15.76 -12.20
C SER A 355 -4.42 14.75 -13.32
N LEU A 356 -5.44 14.05 -13.82
CA LEU A 356 -5.31 13.03 -14.87
C LEU A 356 -4.79 13.58 -16.22
N PHE A 357 -5.08 14.85 -16.52
CA PHE A 357 -4.71 15.46 -17.80
C PHE A 357 -3.62 16.54 -17.69
N SER A 358 -2.92 16.59 -16.57
CA SER A 358 -1.75 17.44 -16.34
C SER A 358 -0.44 16.69 -16.52
N LYS A 359 0.68 17.44 -16.55
CA LYS A 359 2.02 16.86 -16.44
C LYS A 359 2.20 16.19 -15.09
N SER A 360 3.02 15.15 -15.03
CA SER A 360 3.45 14.57 -13.75
C SER A 360 4.35 15.57 -13.02
N GLU A 361 3.86 16.08 -11.89
CA GLU A 361 4.51 17.17 -11.15
C GLU A 361 4.37 16.95 -9.63
N ASN A 362 5.36 17.42 -8.88
CA ASN A 362 5.37 17.36 -7.41
C ASN A 362 5.17 18.76 -6.84
N ILE A 363 3.99 19.33 -7.10
CA ILE A 363 3.64 20.70 -6.75
C ILE A 363 2.62 20.75 -5.61
N ALA A 364 2.66 21.86 -4.87
CA ALA A 364 1.70 22.26 -3.84
C ALA A 364 1.43 23.75 -3.97
N THR A 365 0.57 24.29 -3.12
CA THR A 365 0.36 25.75 -3.01
C THR A 365 1.72 26.49 -2.92
N PRO A 366 1.96 27.57 -3.68
CA PRO A 366 0.97 28.32 -4.52
C PRO A 366 0.91 27.91 -6.00
N HIS A 367 1.51 26.81 -6.41
CA HIS A 367 1.61 26.43 -7.83
C HIS A 367 0.39 25.68 -8.34
N SER A 368 0.01 25.94 -9.60
CA SER A 368 -1.10 25.26 -10.29
C SER A 368 -0.57 24.16 -11.21
N PRO A 369 -1.34 23.05 -11.41
CA PRO A 369 -0.99 22.00 -12.35
C PRO A 369 -0.89 22.50 -13.79
N THR A 370 0.04 21.92 -14.55
CA THR A 370 0.25 22.25 -15.96
C THR A 370 -0.49 21.24 -16.85
N TRP A 371 -1.54 21.66 -17.56
CA TRP A 371 -2.24 20.81 -18.53
C TRP A 371 -1.32 20.34 -19.65
N LYS A 372 -1.59 19.15 -20.17
CA LYS A 372 -0.84 18.60 -21.32
C LYS A 372 -1.72 17.85 -22.30
N LEU A 373 -1.22 17.68 -23.53
CA LEU A 373 -1.84 16.75 -24.48
C LEU A 373 -1.62 15.31 -23.97
N PRO A 374 -2.68 14.48 -23.88
CA PRO A 374 -2.55 13.06 -23.58
C PRO A 374 -1.55 12.36 -24.54
N PHE A 375 -0.95 11.27 -24.08
CA PHE A 375 0.06 10.48 -24.80
C PHE A 375 1.43 11.17 -25.01
N THR A 376 1.67 12.35 -24.48
CA THR A 376 2.99 12.99 -24.47
C THR A 376 3.78 12.59 -23.23
N VAL A 377 5.09 12.51 -23.35
CA VAL A 377 6.04 12.16 -22.27
C VAL A 377 7.27 13.05 -22.38
N THR A 378 7.76 13.55 -21.24
CA THR A 378 9.04 14.26 -21.16
C THR A 378 9.94 13.63 -20.11
N LEU A 379 11.28 13.78 -20.27
CA LEU A 379 12.23 13.30 -19.27
C LEU A 379 12.04 13.98 -17.90
N LYS A 380 11.59 15.24 -17.88
CA LYS A 380 11.29 15.96 -16.64
C LYS A 380 10.13 15.31 -15.88
N GLU A 381 9.07 14.89 -16.59
CA GLU A 381 7.96 14.15 -15.96
C GLU A 381 8.41 12.79 -15.41
N LEU A 382 9.31 12.08 -16.11
CA LEU A 382 9.84 10.81 -15.62
C LEU A 382 10.72 11.00 -14.38
N ALA A 383 11.55 12.04 -14.34
CA ALA A 383 12.41 12.32 -13.19
C ALA A 383 11.63 12.64 -11.89
N VAL A 384 10.38 13.09 -11.98
CA VAL A 384 9.52 13.30 -10.81
C VAL A 384 9.27 11.98 -10.05
N PHE A 385 9.27 10.85 -10.75
CA PHE A 385 9.08 9.51 -10.16
C PHE A 385 10.33 8.97 -9.43
N TYR A 386 11.41 9.72 -9.33
CA TYR A 386 12.48 9.43 -8.35
C TYR A 386 11.93 9.54 -6.92
N SER A 387 10.94 10.39 -6.70
CA SER A 387 10.20 10.45 -5.44
C SER A 387 9.23 9.27 -5.31
N PRO A 388 9.06 8.68 -4.11
CA PRO A 388 8.04 7.68 -3.85
C PRO A 388 6.61 8.25 -3.86
N ASP A 389 6.47 9.57 -3.85
CA ASP A 389 5.21 10.29 -3.80
C ASP A 389 5.16 11.35 -4.91
N VAL A 390 4.32 11.12 -5.92
CA VAL A 390 4.06 12.07 -6.99
C VAL A 390 2.63 12.59 -6.87
N ARG A 391 2.47 13.89 -6.71
CA ARG A 391 1.19 14.52 -6.38
C ARG A 391 0.25 14.56 -7.57
N VAL A 392 0.60 15.28 -8.63
CA VAL A 392 -0.22 15.48 -9.83
C VAL A 392 0.15 14.46 -10.89
N ALA A 393 -0.83 13.86 -11.57
CA ALA A 393 -0.64 12.81 -12.57
C ALA A 393 0.26 11.65 -12.08
N GLY A 394 0.14 11.26 -10.82
CA GLY A 394 1.01 10.30 -10.14
C GLY A 394 0.90 8.86 -10.63
N PHE A 395 -0.06 8.53 -11.50
CA PHE A 395 -0.07 7.23 -12.21
C PHE A 395 0.89 7.18 -13.40
N GLY A 396 1.45 8.31 -13.80
CA GLY A 396 2.39 8.40 -14.90
C GLY A 396 1.86 9.16 -16.12
N PRO A 397 2.78 9.58 -16.99
CA PRO A 397 2.48 10.55 -18.04
C PRO A 397 1.52 10.07 -19.13
N LEU A 398 1.38 8.75 -19.34
CA LEU A 398 0.45 8.20 -20.34
C LEU A 398 -0.91 7.80 -19.77
N PHE A 399 -1.10 7.90 -18.44
CA PHE A 399 -2.31 7.37 -17.81
C PHE A 399 -3.57 8.14 -18.21
N GLY A 400 -3.52 9.46 -18.39
CA GLY A 400 -4.63 10.25 -18.92
C GLY A 400 -5.10 9.76 -20.30
N GLY A 401 -4.14 9.39 -21.17
CA GLY A 401 -4.44 8.76 -22.47
C GLY A 401 -5.09 7.38 -22.33
N ALA A 402 -4.63 6.57 -21.39
CA ALA A 402 -5.25 5.28 -21.08
C ALA A 402 -6.70 5.45 -20.60
N VAL A 403 -6.99 6.47 -19.79
CA VAL A 403 -8.35 6.81 -19.36
C VAL A 403 -9.25 7.15 -20.54
N ILE A 404 -8.79 7.93 -21.52
CA ILE A 404 -9.57 8.25 -22.74
C ILE A 404 -9.93 6.96 -23.49
N VAL A 405 -8.94 6.09 -23.76
CA VAL A 405 -9.19 4.81 -24.45
C VAL A 405 -10.14 3.93 -23.66
N THR A 406 -10.00 3.92 -22.33
CA THR A 406 -10.91 3.20 -21.41
C THR A 406 -12.34 3.68 -21.53
N CYS A 407 -12.58 5.00 -21.53
CA CYS A 407 -13.91 5.58 -21.71
C CYS A 407 -14.52 5.22 -23.06
N LEU A 408 -13.73 5.26 -24.14
CA LEU A 408 -14.20 4.86 -25.48
C LEU A 408 -14.63 3.38 -25.51
N ILE A 409 -13.84 2.48 -24.93
CA ILE A 409 -14.19 1.05 -24.82
C ILE A 409 -15.44 0.86 -23.95
N LEU A 410 -15.53 1.56 -22.81
CA LEU A 410 -16.66 1.50 -21.88
C LEU A 410 -17.97 1.93 -22.55
N VAL A 411 -17.97 3.07 -23.23
CA VAL A 411 -19.16 3.56 -23.98
C VAL A 411 -19.58 2.54 -25.04
N ALA A 412 -18.63 2.02 -25.83
CA ALA A 412 -18.92 1.01 -26.84
C ALA A 412 -19.45 -0.31 -26.22
N LEU A 413 -18.96 -0.73 -25.04
CA LEU A 413 -19.47 -1.90 -24.33
C LEU A 413 -20.90 -1.70 -23.80
N LEU A 414 -21.21 -0.51 -23.28
CA LEU A 414 -22.54 -0.19 -22.74
C LEU A 414 -23.60 -0.13 -23.85
N LEU A 415 -23.24 0.41 -25.03
CA LEU A 415 -24.11 0.50 -26.21
C LEU A 415 -24.15 -0.81 -27.02
N GLY A 416 -23.18 -1.70 -26.85
CA GLY A 416 -23.01 -2.89 -27.67
C GLY A 416 -23.64 -4.16 -27.07
N THR A 417 -23.53 -5.25 -27.84
CA THR A 417 -24.07 -6.57 -27.48
C THR A 417 -23.21 -7.34 -26.44
N HIS A 418 -21.97 -6.90 -26.21
CA HIS A 418 -21.02 -7.58 -25.33
C HIS A 418 -21.21 -7.27 -23.83
N ARG A 419 -22.11 -6.35 -23.46
CA ARG A 419 -22.33 -5.88 -22.08
C ARG A 419 -22.61 -7.01 -21.08
N LYS A 420 -23.34 -8.05 -21.46
CA LYS A 420 -23.67 -9.19 -20.55
C LYS A 420 -22.43 -9.98 -20.15
N LYS A 421 -21.50 -10.23 -21.09
CA LYS A 421 -20.24 -10.94 -20.81
C LYS A 421 -19.27 -10.05 -20.01
N ALA A 422 -19.29 -8.75 -20.24
CA ALA A 422 -18.47 -7.77 -19.55
C ALA A 422 -18.98 -7.43 -18.12
N ALA A 423 -20.23 -7.76 -17.80
CA ALA A 423 -20.92 -7.33 -16.59
C ALA A 423 -20.14 -7.55 -15.26
N PRO A 424 -19.46 -8.67 -14.99
CA PRO A 424 -18.66 -8.81 -13.77
C PRO A 424 -17.52 -7.82 -13.67
N PHE A 425 -16.83 -7.53 -14.78
CA PHE A 425 -15.74 -6.56 -14.83
C PHE A 425 -16.25 -5.13 -14.68
N LEU A 426 -17.38 -4.83 -15.33
CA LEU A 426 -18.06 -3.52 -15.20
C LEU A 426 -18.53 -3.27 -13.76
N TRP A 427 -19.05 -4.30 -13.09
CA TRP A 427 -19.48 -4.20 -11.69
C TRP A 427 -18.30 -3.91 -10.76
N ILE A 428 -17.20 -4.64 -10.88
CA ILE A 428 -16.00 -4.40 -10.09
C ILE A 428 -15.43 -3.01 -10.39
N SER A 429 -15.39 -2.61 -11.68
CA SER A 429 -14.94 -1.27 -12.07
C SER A 429 -15.80 -0.16 -11.45
N LEU A 430 -17.12 -0.34 -11.41
CA LEU A 430 -18.04 0.60 -10.76
C LEU A 430 -17.77 0.68 -9.25
N ALA A 431 -17.64 -0.47 -8.58
CA ALA A 431 -17.34 -0.51 -7.15
C ALA A 431 -16.02 0.21 -6.82
N LEU A 432 -14.98 -0.03 -7.62
CA LEU A 432 -13.70 0.67 -7.48
C LEU A 432 -13.84 2.17 -7.75
N PHE A 433 -14.58 2.57 -8.78
CA PHE A 433 -14.80 3.98 -9.08
C PHE A 433 -15.53 4.71 -7.95
N VAL A 434 -16.51 4.07 -7.32
CA VAL A 434 -17.17 4.61 -6.11
C VAL A 434 -16.14 4.83 -5.00
N THR A 435 -15.22 3.88 -4.77
CA THR A 435 -14.16 4.07 -3.75
C THR A 435 -13.20 5.21 -4.10
N VAL A 436 -12.98 5.52 -5.38
CA VAL A 436 -12.20 6.68 -5.81
C VAL A 436 -12.95 7.98 -5.48
N LEU A 437 -14.24 8.06 -5.81
CA LEU A 437 -15.03 9.29 -5.65
C LEU A 437 -15.28 9.67 -4.18
N ILE A 438 -15.37 8.71 -3.27
CA ILE A 438 -15.54 9.00 -1.84
C ILE A 438 -14.26 9.49 -1.16
N ASN A 439 -13.09 9.35 -1.82
CA ASN A 439 -11.86 9.92 -1.28
C ASN A 439 -11.80 11.41 -1.61
N PRO A 440 -11.68 12.30 -0.60
CA PRO A 440 -11.61 13.74 -0.85
C PRO A 440 -10.44 14.14 -1.74
N GLU A 441 -9.35 13.37 -1.67
CA GLU A 441 -8.09 13.63 -2.38
C GLU A 441 -7.90 12.65 -3.55
N SER A 442 -8.98 12.38 -4.31
CA SER A 442 -8.95 11.44 -5.45
C SER A 442 -7.99 11.86 -6.57
N TRP A 443 -7.60 13.13 -6.60
CA TRP A 443 -6.63 13.70 -7.53
C TRP A 443 -5.19 13.20 -7.29
N TRP A 444 -4.89 12.71 -6.06
CA TRP A 444 -3.57 12.23 -5.67
C TRP A 444 -3.48 10.71 -5.79
N ALA A 445 -2.69 10.22 -6.73
CA ALA A 445 -2.65 8.80 -7.12
C ALA A 445 -2.41 7.83 -5.95
N ARG A 446 -1.59 8.21 -4.97
CA ARG A 446 -1.32 7.36 -3.80
C ARG A 446 -2.56 7.12 -2.93
N TYR A 447 -3.50 8.05 -2.88
CA TYR A 447 -4.72 7.89 -2.10
C TYR A 447 -5.79 7.04 -2.78
N VAL A 448 -5.68 6.88 -4.10
CA VAL A 448 -6.63 6.11 -4.92
C VAL A 448 -5.92 5.14 -5.87
N PRO A 449 -4.96 4.31 -5.40
CA PRO A 449 -4.20 3.40 -6.28
C PRO A 449 -5.10 2.44 -7.06
N GLN A 450 -6.31 2.16 -6.56
CA GLN A 450 -7.30 1.34 -7.24
C GLN A 450 -7.82 1.91 -8.57
N LEU A 451 -7.65 3.21 -8.83
CA LEU A 451 -8.03 3.81 -10.11
C LEU A 451 -7.27 3.17 -11.28
N TRP A 452 -6.02 2.74 -11.07
CA TRP A 452 -5.23 1.99 -12.05
C TRP A 452 -5.88 0.69 -12.52
N LEU A 453 -6.67 0.04 -11.66
CA LEU A 453 -7.28 -1.26 -11.96
C LEU A 453 -8.47 -1.14 -12.93
N ILE A 454 -9.12 0.02 -13.02
CA ILE A 454 -10.30 0.24 -13.86
C ILE A 454 -9.98 0.04 -15.35
N PRO A 455 -8.95 0.71 -15.94
CA PRO A 455 -8.52 0.44 -17.31
C PRO A 455 -8.19 -1.03 -17.57
N LEU A 456 -7.55 -1.71 -16.62
CA LEU A 456 -7.19 -3.12 -16.74
C LEU A 456 -8.43 -4.04 -16.75
N LEU A 457 -9.42 -3.76 -15.91
CA LEU A 457 -10.69 -4.51 -15.90
C LEU A 457 -11.47 -4.33 -17.19
N ILE A 458 -11.48 -3.12 -17.75
CA ILE A 458 -12.12 -2.86 -19.05
C ILE A 458 -11.38 -3.57 -20.19
N ALA A 459 -10.04 -3.59 -20.16
CA ALA A 459 -9.24 -4.36 -21.13
C ALA A 459 -9.50 -5.89 -21.01
N LEU A 460 -9.64 -6.42 -19.78
CA LEU A 460 -10.00 -7.81 -19.53
C LEU A 460 -11.42 -8.13 -20.04
N ALA A 461 -12.37 -7.20 -19.91
CA ALA A 461 -13.75 -7.37 -20.38
C ALA A 461 -13.84 -7.62 -21.89
N VAL A 462 -12.87 -7.12 -22.66
CA VAL A 462 -12.81 -7.27 -24.12
C VAL A 462 -11.74 -8.29 -24.59
N LEU A 463 -11.05 -8.96 -23.68
CA LEU A 463 -9.94 -9.87 -23.99
C LEU A 463 -10.31 -11.01 -24.94
N ASP A 464 -11.54 -11.52 -24.84
CA ASP A 464 -12.04 -12.61 -25.66
C ASP A 464 -12.69 -12.17 -26.97
N VAL A 465 -12.80 -10.87 -27.22
CA VAL A 465 -13.37 -10.36 -28.47
C VAL A 465 -12.34 -10.47 -29.58
N GLN A 466 -12.61 -11.31 -30.59
CA GLN A 466 -11.65 -11.74 -31.61
C GLN A 466 -11.43 -10.72 -32.74
N LYS A 467 -12.41 -9.85 -33.02
CA LYS A 467 -12.41 -8.97 -34.21
C LYS A 467 -12.95 -7.56 -33.88
N GLY A 468 -12.68 -6.61 -34.79
CA GLY A 468 -13.23 -5.29 -34.76
C GLY A 468 -12.59 -4.34 -33.73
N PHE A 469 -13.32 -3.28 -33.41
CA PHE A 469 -12.92 -2.17 -32.53
C PHE A 469 -12.36 -2.67 -31.18
N PHE A 470 -13.10 -3.52 -30.47
CA PHE A 470 -12.72 -3.98 -29.14
C PHE A 470 -11.36 -4.69 -29.08
N ARG A 471 -11.05 -5.52 -30.10
CA ARG A 471 -9.75 -6.19 -30.17
C ARG A 471 -8.61 -5.19 -30.30
N HIS A 472 -8.75 -4.19 -31.15
CA HIS A 472 -7.69 -3.20 -31.40
C HIS A 472 -7.58 -2.22 -30.23
N ALA A 473 -8.68 -1.66 -29.77
CA ALA A 473 -8.73 -0.73 -28.66
C ALA A 473 -8.23 -1.38 -27.35
N GLY A 474 -8.61 -2.65 -27.08
CA GLY A 474 -8.10 -3.39 -25.92
C GLY A 474 -6.59 -3.63 -25.97
N LYS A 475 -6.02 -3.95 -27.14
CA LYS A 475 -4.57 -4.08 -27.31
C LYS A 475 -3.85 -2.75 -27.14
N VAL A 476 -4.37 -1.67 -27.74
CA VAL A 476 -3.81 -0.32 -27.60
C VAL A 476 -3.80 0.09 -26.13
N LEU A 477 -4.91 -0.12 -25.41
CA LEU A 477 -4.99 0.17 -23.97
C LEU A 477 -3.92 -0.58 -23.17
N VAL A 478 -3.76 -1.89 -23.41
CA VAL A 478 -2.73 -2.71 -22.72
C VAL A 478 -1.33 -2.22 -23.03
N VAL A 479 -1.03 -1.86 -24.28
CA VAL A 479 0.28 -1.33 -24.70
C VAL A 479 0.56 0.01 -24.00
N ILE A 480 -0.41 0.92 -23.94
CA ILE A 480 -0.27 2.22 -23.24
C ILE A 480 0.01 1.99 -21.75
N LEU A 481 -0.77 1.13 -21.08
CA LEU A 481 -0.58 0.83 -19.67
C LEU A 481 0.77 0.16 -19.40
N LEU A 482 1.21 -0.76 -20.27
CA LEU A 482 2.50 -1.42 -20.13
C LEU A 482 3.65 -0.41 -20.31
N ALA A 483 3.60 0.42 -21.37
CA ALA A 483 4.61 1.44 -21.59
C ALA A 483 4.69 2.43 -20.42
N ASN A 484 3.53 2.90 -19.93
CA ASN A 484 3.46 3.79 -18.78
C ASN A 484 4.04 3.14 -17.52
N MET A 485 3.64 1.90 -17.20
CA MET A 485 4.15 1.15 -16.04
C MET A 485 5.67 0.97 -16.12
N VAL A 486 6.20 0.56 -17.28
CA VAL A 486 7.64 0.32 -17.45
C VAL A 486 8.42 1.64 -17.28
N MET A 487 7.98 2.72 -17.91
CA MET A 487 8.66 4.02 -17.80
C MET A 487 8.67 4.56 -16.36
N VAL A 488 7.53 4.54 -15.69
CA VAL A 488 7.43 5.05 -14.31
C VAL A 488 8.24 4.20 -13.34
N ASN A 489 8.04 2.87 -13.38
CA ASN A 489 8.72 1.97 -12.44
C ASN A 489 10.24 1.93 -12.68
N ALA A 490 10.69 1.94 -13.95
CA ALA A 490 12.12 2.03 -14.27
C ALA A 490 12.73 3.35 -13.77
N SER A 491 12.04 4.47 -14.01
CA SER A 491 12.48 5.77 -13.53
C SER A 491 12.62 5.79 -12.00
N HIS A 492 11.60 5.26 -11.28
CA HIS A 492 11.65 5.15 -9.83
C HIS A 492 12.84 4.30 -9.36
N ILE A 493 13.02 3.10 -9.92
CA ILE A 493 14.11 2.20 -9.53
C ILE A 493 15.49 2.85 -9.77
N ILE A 494 15.67 3.55 -10.90
CA ILE A 494 16.92 4.27 -11.19
C ILE A 494 17.16 5.37 -10.16
N GLY A 495 16.15 6.21 -9.88
CA GLY A 495 16.25 7.29 -8.90
C GLY A 495 16.54 6.77 -7.49
N GLN A 496 15.80 5.75 -7.06
CA GLN A 496 15.98 5.10 -5.76
C GLN A 496 17.38 4.49 -5.62
N SER A 497 17.85 3.78 -6.65
CA SER A 497 19.19 3.16 -6.63
C SER A 497 20.30 4.21 -6.54
N GLY A 498 20.19 5.30 -7.30
CA GLY A 498 21.14 6.40 -7.23
C GLY A 498 21.17 7.08 -5.87
N ALA A 499 20.01 7.40 -5.32
CA ALA A 499 19.90 8.03 -4.00
C ALA A 499 20.37 7.10 -2.87
N ASN A 500 20.08 5.80 -2.95
CA ASN A 500 20.62 4.81 -2.00
C ASN A 500 22.15 4.76 -2.00
N ALA A 501 22.77 4.78 -3.20
CA ALA A 501 24.24 4.80 -3.32
C ALA A 501 24.84 6.05 -2.65
N LEU A 502 24.19 7.21 -2.81
CA LEU A 502 24.64 8.46 -2.17
C LEU A 502 24.51 8.42 -0.66
N VAL A 503 23.39 7.91 -0.12
CA VAL A 503 23.20 7.74 1.34
C VAL A 503 24.28 6.80 1.91
N LYS A 504 24.51 5.65 1.25
CA LYS A 504 25.53 4.70 1.68
C LYS A 504 26.92 5.31 1.68
N LYS A 505 27.29 6.01 0.61
CA LYS A 505 28.58 6.71 0.50
C LYS A 505 28.74 7.76 1.62
N GLN A 506 27.70 8.55 1.90
CA GLN A 506 27.72 9.54 2.98
C GLN A 506 27.97 8.89 4.35
N LEU A 507 27.29 7.78 4.66
CA LEU A 507 27.51 7.06 5.92
C LEU A 507 28.93 6.48 6.02
N GLU A 508 29.48 5.96 4.93
CA GLU A 508 30.86 5.46 4.85
C GLU A 508 31.89 6.59 5.06
N GLU A 509 31.70 7.75 4.44
CA GLU A 509 32.56 8.93 4.60
C GLU A 509 32.52 9.46 6.03
N ILE A 510 31.35 9.55 6.64
CA ILE A 510 31.21 9.97 8.05
C ILE A 510 31.95 8.99 8.94
N LYS A 511 31.77 7.68 8.76
CA LYS A 511 32.43 6.64 9.55
C LYS A 511 33.96 6.67 9.39
N ALA A 512 34.45 6.86 8.17
CA ALA A 512 35.88 6.92 7.87
C ALA A 512 36.56 8.19 8.38
N SER A 513 35.82 9.26 8.66
CA SER A 513 36.39 10.54 9.11
C SER A 513 37.07 10.45 10.49
N ASN A 514 36.67 9.46 11.32
CA ASN A 514 37.12 9.32 12.71
C ASN A 514 36.94 10.56 13.57
N LYS A 515 36.07 11.49 13.16
CA LYS A 515 35.75 12.72 13.85
C LYS A 515 34.51 12.57 14.72
N THR A 516 34.37 13.44 15.72
CA THR A 516 33.13 13.49 16.52
C THR A 516 32.00 14.03 15.65
N LEU A 517 30.98 13.20 15.47
CA LEU A 517 29.78 13.56 14.72
C LEU A 517 28.77 14.25 15.64
N VAL A 518 28.46 15.50 15.37
CA VAL A 518 27.41 16.27 16.04
C VAL A 518 26.24 16.39 15.09
N VAL A 519 25.02 16.04 15.54
CA VAL A 519 23.84 15.93 14.68
C VAL A 519 22.66 16.70 15.26
N ASP A 520 21.98 17.43 14.39
CA ASP A 520 20.64 17.95 14.62
C ASP A 520 19.67 17.20 13.71
N PHE A 521 18.88 16.32 14.31
CA PHE A 521 17.95 15.47 13.57
C PHE A 521 16.71 16.21 13.12
N HIS A 522 16.42 17.39 13.69
CA HIS A 522 15.13 18.04 13.56
C HIS A 522 14.00 17.04 13.85
N HIS A 523 13.24 16.64 12.81
CA HIS A 523 12.16 15.66 12.92
C HIS A 523 12.43 14.35 12.14
N PHE A 524 13.68 14.15 11.65
CA PHE A 524 14.07 12.97 10.87
C PHE A 524 14.76 11.92 11.74
N ASN A 525 13.99 11.33 12.67
CA ASN A 525 14.49 10.30 13.59
C ASN A 525 15.02 9.03 12.89
N ALA A 526 14.64 8.80 11.63
CA ALA A 526 15.21 7.75 10.80
C ALA A 526 16.73 7.84 10.65
N VAL A 527 17.30 9.06 10.61
CA VAL A 527 18.75 9.25 10.53
C VAL A 527 19.41 8.73 11.81
N LYS A 528 18.80 8.92 12.98
CA LYS A 528 19.28 8.40 14.27
C LYS A 528 19.40 6.88 14.23
N VAL A 529 18.35 6.22 13.76
CA VAL A 529 18.32 4.74 13.62
C VAL A 529 19.41 4.26 12.65
N ARG A 530 19.56 4.92 11.49
CA ARG A 530 20.62 4.59 10.51
C ARG A 530 22.02 4.70 11.09
N LEU A 531 22.30 5.76 11.83
CA LEU A 531 23.61 5.95 12.47
C LEU A 531 23.88 4.87 13.51
N GLN A 532 22.88 4.52 14.33
CA GLN A 532 22.96 3.46 15.31
C GLN A 532 23.23 2.09 14.67
N GLU A 533 22.46 1.72 13.64
CA GLU A 533 22.64 0.47 12.91
C GLU A 533 23.96 0.41 12.13
N ALA A 534 24.48 1.56 11.65
CA ALA A 534 25.79 1.66 11.02
C ALA A 534 26.96 1.63 12.03
N GLY A 535 26.68 1.66 13.33
CA GLY A 535 27.70 1.73 14.40
C GLY A 535 28.50 3.03 14.36
N ILE A 536 27.84 4.17 14.02
CA ILE A 536 28.43 5.51 13.99
C ILE A 536 28.00 6.24 15.25
N PRO A 537 28.94 6.52 16.19
CA PRO A 537 28.63 7.30 17.39
C PRO A 537 28.36 8.76 17.03
N PHE A 538 27.41 9.38 17.73
CA PHE A 538 27.07 10.79 17.53
C PHE A 538 26.65 11.46 18.83
N VAL A 539 26.74 12.80 18.82
CA VAL A 539 26.21 13.69 19.86
C VAL A 539 25.02 14.44 19.27
N GLU A 540 23.85 14.33 19.88
CA GLU A 540 22.65 15.04 19.47
C GLU A 540 22.70 16.46 20.05
N GLN A 541 22.77 17.46 19.19
CA GLN A 541 22.84 18.87 19.56
C GLN A 541 22.22 19.74 18.47
N LYS A 542 21.48 20.77 18.84
CA LYS A 542 20.99 21.77 17.89
C LYS A 542 22.19 22.49 17.23
N LEU A 543 22.14 22.60 15.91
CA LEU A 543 23.17 23.25 15.11
C LEU A 543 22.63 24.53 14.48
N ASP A 544 23.31 25.64 14.71
CA ASP A 544 23.06 26.89 14.01
C ASP A 544 23.61 26.80 12.57
N LYS A 545 22.98 27.50 11.64
CA LYS A 545 23.47 27.58 10.25
C LYS A 545 24.88 28.18 10.21
N GLY A 546 25.85 27.38 9.80
CA GLY A 546 27.24 27.74 9.63
C GLY A 546 27.84 27.10 8.39
N GLU A 547 29.02 27.58 7.94
CA GLU A 547 29.67 27.10 6.71
C GLU A 547 30.06 25.63 6.75
N ASP A 548 30.34 25.06 7.92
CA ASP A 548 30.77 23.67 8.09
C ASP A 548 29.60 22.69 8.33
N VAL A 549 28.35 23.19 8.43
CA VAL A 549 27.19 22.36 8.66
C VAL A 549 26.72 21.72 7.34
N LYS A 550 26.69 20.39 7.31
CA LYS A 550 26.29 19.57 6.14
C LYS A 550 24.92 18.94 6.34
N GLY A 551 24.19 18.77 5.26
CA GLY A 551 22.91 18.07 5.27
C GLY A 551 23.07 16.55 5.11
N PHE A 552 22.22 15.77 5.80
CA PHE A 552 22.05 14.36 5.46
C PHE A 552 21.24 14.22 4.17
N MET A 553 21.69 13.31 3.32
CA MET A 553 21.01 13.03 2.04
C MET A 553 19.55 12.63 2.28
N THR A 554 18.65 13.17 1.45
CA THR A 554 17.20 12.88 1.44
C THR A 554 16.42 13.32 2.68
N THR A 555 17.03 14.06 3.60
CA THR A 555 16.40 14.56 4.84
C THR A 555 16.65 16.05 5.03
N ARG A 556 16.09 16.62 6.10
CA ARG A 556 16.46 17.98 6.57
C ARG A 556 17.37 17.94 7.81
N ALA A 557 17.75 16.75 8.27
CA ALA A 557 18.71 16.62 9.35
C ALA A 557 20.09 17.14 8.90
N VAL A 558 20.82 17.74 9.81
CA VAL A 558 22.13 18.34 9.55
C VAL A 558 23.18 17.82 10.52
N TYR A 559 24.44 17.89 10.12
CA TYR A 559 25.55 17.43 10.94
C TYR A 559 26.81 18.29 10.79
N LEU A 560 27.69 18.21 11.80
CA LEU A 560 29.02 18.80 11.84
C LEU A 560 30.03 17.73 12.27
N LEU A 561 31.19 17.70 11.62
CA LEU A 561 32.33 16.83 11.98
C LEU A 561 33.41 17.65 12.70
N LYS A 562 33.58 17.43 14.02
CA LYS A 562 34.56 18.08 14.88
C LYS A 562 35.82 17.28 15.07
#